data_c91fd4f4401aedd7b07abcde2c2871f4
#
_entry.id   c91fd4f4401aedd7b07abcde2c2871f4
#
_cell.length_a   1.000
_cell.length_b   1.000
_cell.length_c   1.000
_cell.angle_alpha   90.00
_cell.angle_beta   90.00
_cell.angle_gamma   90.00
#
_symmetry.space_group_name_H-M   'P 1'
#
loop_
_entity.id
_entity.type
_entity.pdbx_description
1 polymer ?
#
loop_
_entity_poly.entity_id
_entity_poly.type
_entity_poly.pdbx_seq_one_letter_code
_entity_poly.pdbx_strand_id
1 'polypeptide(L)'
;KNITVGQTWTTFMNTSAIAESADFGGPLVAESFIRQGQIRYTNGGLQLSLENPHSDKGDNTQDSIPDFIAKYTFKGDWGNVSVSGLARQLNTIGGDTVSAAGFGVAGRIKTFGKDDFRFQVHGGKTGRYVSVVTARDLVGEEAEQSTSIMAAYRHYWTEDMRSTVYYGTTDTDLGNVKNNHVAVNLFKNYTKQLSFGVEVGNFEMAKVNKSSNYLQFSAKYIL
;
A
#
# COMPACT_ATOMS: atom_id res chain seq x y z
N LYS A 1 -21.82 -14.94 -6.04
CA LYS A 1 -21.84 -13.53 -6.50
C LYS A 1 -20.39 -13.07 -6.64
N ASN A 2 -19.93 -12.96 -7.88
CA ASN A 2 -18.50 -12.77 -8.18
C ASN A 2 -18.15 -11.33 -8.60
N ILE A 3 -19.14 -10.42 -8.59
CA ILE A 3 -18.96 -9.03 -9.04
C ILE A 3 -19.17 -8.08 -7.88
N THR A 4 -18.24 -7.14 -7.72
CA THR A 4 -18.31 -5.99 -6.82
C THR A 4 -18.36 -4.72 -7.66
N VAL A 5 -19.29 -3.82 -7.37
CA VAL A 5 -19.41 -2.50 -8.00
C VAL A 5 -19.50 -1.46 -6.91
N GLY A 6 -18.70 -0.42 -6.99
CA GLY A 6 -18.68 0.68 -6.03
C GLY A 6 -17.28 1.06 -5.57
N GLN A 7 -17.19 1.92 -4.56
CA GLN A 7 -15.92 2.38 -4.00
C GLN A 7 -15.42 1.43 -2.91
N THR A 8 -14.25 0.85 -3.12
CA THR A 8 -13.57 -0.02 -2.14
C THR A 8 -12.05 0.02 -2.35
N TRP A 9 -11.32 -0.77 -1.57
CA TRP A 9 -9.87 -0.93 -1.74
C TRP A 9 -9.54 -1.43 -3.15
N THR A 10 -8.52 -0.83 -3.75
CA THR A 10 -8.05 -1.24 -5.08
C THR A 10 -7.76 -2.74 -5.13
N THR A 11 -7.99 -3.34 -6.27
CA THR A 11 -7.61 -4.74 -6.52
C THR A 11 -6.10 -4.94 -6.45
N PHE A 12 -5.30 -3.92 -6.74
CA PHE A 12 -3.84 -3.97 -6.66
C PHE A 12 -3.32 -4.25 -5.24
N MET A 13 -4.05 -3.82 -4.23
CA MET A 13 -3.70 -3.95 -2.81
C MET A 13 -3.94 -5.37 -2.27
N ASN A 14 -3.04 -5.85 -1.40
CA ASN A 14 -3.28 -6.98 -0.52
C ASN A 14 -3.52 -6.46 0.90
N THR A 15 -4.80 -6.38 1.30
CA THR A 15 -5.19 -5.81 2.60
C THR A 15 -4.65 -6.57 3.81
N SER A 16 -4.28 -7.85 3.65
CA SER A 16 -3.68 -8.64 4.73
C SER A 16 -2.19 -8.34 4.94
N ALA A 17 -1.55 -7.71 3.96
CA ALA A 17 -0.13 -7.38 3.99
C ALA A 17 0.17 -6.01 4.61
N ILE A 18 -0.85 -5.27 5.04
CA ILE A 18 -0.68 -3.97 5.72
C ILE A 18 -0.02 -4.19 7.07
N ALA A 19 1.05 -3.46 7.35
CA ALA A 19 1.68 -3.46 8.68
C ALA A 19 0.72 -2.89 9.74
N GLU A 20 0.70 -3.46 10.93
CA GLU A 20 -0.02 -2.84 12.04
C GLU A 20 0.81 -1.67 12.59
N SER A 21 0.25 -0.47 12.57
CA SER A 21 0.87 0.75 13.07
C SER A 21 -0.10 1.53 13.97
N ALA A 22 0.43 2.47 14.74
CA ALA A 22 -0.38 3.42 15.50
C ALA A 22 -1.01 4.48 14.60
N ASP A 23 -0.45 4.72 13.43
CA ASP A 23 -1.07 5.53 12.40
C ASP A 23 -2.11 4.71 11.62
N PHE A 24 -3.16 5.39 11.16
CA PHE A 24 -4.25 4.76 10.39
C PHE A 24 -3.76 4.12 9.08
N GLY A 25 -2.81 4.74 8.42
CA GLY A 25 -2.35 4.36 7.08
C GLY A 25 -1.19 3.37 7.05
N GLY A 26 -0.58 3.02 8.17
CA GLY A 26 0.64 2.21 8.18
C GLY A 26 1.82 2.94 7.55
N PRO A 27 2.85 2.26 7.06
CA PRO A 27 3.99 2.87 6.39
C PRO A 27 3.64 3.32 4.96
N LEU A 28 2.85 4.39 4.82
CA LEU A 28 2.39 4.98 3.55
C LEU A 28 3.51 5.25 2.52
N VAL A 29 4.75 5.23 2.98
CA VAL A 29 5.94 5.36 2.11
C VAL A 29 6.02 4.24 1.07
N ALA A 30 5.61 3.02 1.41
CA ALA A 30 5.86 1.86 0.55
C ALA A 30 4.63 0.95 0.36
N GLU A 31 3.53 1.23 1.03
CA GLU A 31 2.33 0.40 0.91
C GLU A 31 1.44 0.84 -0.24
N SER A 32 0.74 -0.13 -0.83
CA SER A 32 -0.45 0.13 -1.63
C SER A 32 -1.61 0.39 -0.67
N PHE A 33 -2.15 1.63 -0.68
CA PHE A 33 -3.20 2.05 0.25
C PHE A 33 -4.13 3.08 -0.39
N ILE A 34 -4.99 2.62 -1.29
CA ILE A 34 -5.92 3.50 -2.02
C ILE A 34 -7.30 2.86 -2.16
N ARG A 35 -8.34 3.69 -2.05
CA ARG A 35 -9.75 3.33 -2.32
C ARG A 35 -10.26 4.13 -3.51
N GLN A 36 -10.98 3.46 -4.40
CA GLN A 36 -11.57 4.12 -5.56
C GLN A 36 -12.77 3.35 -6.11
N GLY A 37 -13.54 4.01 -6.99
CA GLY A 37 -14.64 3.39 -7.71
C GLY A 37 -14.13 2.30 -8.63
N GLN A 38 -14.82 1.16 -8.67
CA GLN A 38 -14.39 0.03 -9.48
C GLN A 38 -15.54 -0.93 -9.80
N ILE A 39 -15.34 -1.69 -10.88
CA ILE A 39 -16.06 -2.92 -11.16
C ILE A 39 -15.03 -4.03 -11.08
N ARG A 40 -15.24 -4.99 -10.17
CA ARG A 40 -14.31 -6.09 -9.92
C ARG A 40 -14.97 -7.44 -10.02
N TYR A 41 -14.39 -8.32 -10.81
CA TYR A 41 -14.72 -9.75 -10.85
C TYR A 41 -13.78 -10.52 -9.93
N THR A 42 -14.34 -11.46 -9.14
CA THR A 42 -13.56 -12.33 -8.25
C THR A 42 -13.96 -13.78 -8.45
N ASN A 43 -12.98 -14.66 -8.68
CA ASN A 43 -13.19 -16.10 -8.75
C ASN A 43 -12.01 -16.84 -8.09
N GLY A 44 -12.25 -17.43 -6.92
CA GLY A 44 -11.18 -18.01 -6.10
C GLY A 44 -10.09 -17.00 -5.74
N GLY A 45 -8.86 -17.27 -6.14
CA GLY A 45 -7.72 -16.37 -5.95
C GLY A 45 -7.62 -15.25 -6.99
N LEU A 46 -8.31 -15.39 -8.15
CA LEU A 46 -8.26 -14.43 -9.25
C LEU A 46 -9.19 -13.24 -8.99
N GLN A 47 -8.66 -12.05 -9.20
CA GLN A 47 -9.43 -10.79 -9.24
C GLN A 47 -9.02 -9.98 -10.47
N LEU A 48 -10.00 -9.48 -11.19
CA LEU A 48 -9.83 -8.57 -12.34
C LEU A 48 -10.70 -7.35 -12.08
N SER A 49 -10.19 -6.16 -12.31
CA SER A 49 -10.97 -4.92 -12.13
C SER A 49 -10.70 -3.89 -13.20
N LEU A 50 -11.72 -3.09 -13.43
CA LEU A 50 -11.66 -1.79 -14.06
C LEU A 50 -11.88 -0.77 -12.96
N GLU A 51 -10.90 0.11 -12.77
CA GLU A 51 -10.90 1.09 -11.69
C GLU A 51 -10.94 2.51 -12.26
N ASN A 52 -11.45 3.45 -11.46
CA ASN A 52 -11.62 4.83 -11.90
C ASN A 52 -10.28 5.44 -12.32
N PRO A 53 -10.14 5.94 -13.56
CA PRO A 53 -8.92 6.57 -14.02
C PRO A 53 -8.67 7.89 -13.29
N HIS A 54 -7.40 8.23 -13.10
CA HIS A 54 -6.98 9.52 -12.54
C HIS A 54 -5.50 9.73 -12.83
N SER A 55 -5.15 10.84 -13.46
CA SER A 55 -3.77 11.22 -13.78
C SER A 55 -3.25 12.23 -12.74
N ASP A 56 -2.62 11.73 -11.65
CA ASP A 56 -2.03 12.62 -10.64
C ASP A 56 -0.89 13.43 -11.26
N LYS A 57 -0.99 14.76 -11.19
CA LYS A 57 -0.13 15.73 -11.84
C LYS A 57 -0.29 15.86 -13.36
N GLY A 58 -1.34 15.26 -13.91
CA GLY A 58 -1.74 15.40 -15.31
C GLY A 58 -3.10 16.05 -15.48
N ASP A 59 -3.68 15.91 -16.68
CA ASP A 59 -5.02 16.46 -16.99
C ASP A 59 -6.10 15.40 -16.73
N ASN A 60 -6.69 15.45 -15.56
CA ASN A 60 -7.78 14.55 -15.16
C ASN A 60 -9.08 14.76 -15.96
N THR A 61 -9.23 15.87 -16.66
CA THR A 61 -10.44 16.12 -17.46
C THR A 61 -10.49 15.28 -18.72
N GLN A 62 -9.36 14.73 -19.14
CA GLN A 62 -9.20 13.82 -20.28
C GLN A 62 -9.26 12.33 -19.88
N ASP A 63 -9.31 12.02 -18.58
CA ASP A 63 -9.31 10.63 -18.10
C ASP A 63 -10.61 9.92 -18.47
N SER A 64 -10.53 8.98 -19.41
CA SER A 64 -11.67 8.22 -19.93
C SER A 64 -11.46 6.72 -19.98
N ILE A 65 -10.20 6.26 -20.04
CA ILE A 65 -9.84 4.85 -20.07
C ILE A 65 -9.62 4.35 -18.64
N PRO A 66 -10.47 3.40 -18.13
CA PRO A 66 -10.28 2.85 -16.79
C PRO A 66 -8.90 2.19 -16.61
N ASP A 67 -8.37 2.28 -15.39
CA ASP A 67 -7.20 1.51 -14.98
C ASP A 67 -7.57 0.03 -14.91
N PHE A 68 -6.79 -0.85 -15.54
CA PHE A 68 -6.98 -2.29 -15.51
C PHE A 68 -6.05 -2.93 -14.49
N ILE A 69 -6.60 -3.73 -13.58
CA ILE A 69 -5.82 -4.49 -12.60
C ILE A 69 -6.17 -5.96 -12.66
N ALA A 70 -5.14 -6.79 -12.63
CA ALA A 70 -5.24 -8.23 -12.44
C ALA A 70 -4.46 -8.64 -11.19
N LYS A 71 -5.06 -9.46 -10.33
CA LYS A 71 -4.41 -10.01 -9.14
C LYS A 71 -4.76 -11.48 -8.98
N TYR A 72 -3.78 -12.27 -8.57
CA TYR A 72 -3.98 -13.63 -8.09
C TYR A 72 -3.43 -13.78 -6.67
N THR A 73 -4.23 -14.34 -5.77
CA THR A 73 -3.86 -14.58 -4.37
C THR A 73 -3.78 -16.08 -4.09
N PHE A 74 -2.59 -16.54 -3.77
CA PHE A 74 -2.33 -17.86 -3.23
C PHE A 74 -2.63 -17.86 -1.72
N LYS A 75 -3.40 -18.83 -1.23
CA LYS A 75 -3.80 -18.93 0.18
C LYS A 75 -3.62 -20.34 0.70
N GLY A 76 -3.27 -20.44 1.98
CA GLY A 76 -3.15 -21.71 2.69
C GLY A 76 -3.05 -21.48 4.20
N ASP A 77 -2.82 -22.54 4.96
CA ASP A 77 -2.65 -22.46 6.42
C ASP A 77 -1.42 -21.65 6.83
N TRP A 78 -0.46 -21.50 5.92
CA TRP A 78 0.75 -20.69 6.08
C TRP A 78 0.49 -19.17 5.94
N GLY A 79 -0.67 -18.78 5.41
CA GLY A 79 -1.02 -17.38 5.16
C GLY A 79 -1.46 -17.13 3.73
N ASN A 80 -1.02 -16.02 3.14
CA ASN A 80 -1.29 -15.70 1.74
C ASN A 80 -0.19 -14.85 1.11
N VAL A 81 -0.05 -14.99 -0.21
CA VAL A 81 0.77 -14.14 -1.08
C VAL A 81 -0.05 -13.79 -2.31
N SER A 82 -0.05 -12.55 -2.71
CA SER A 82 -0.66 -12.08 -3.96
C SER A 82 0.39 -11.54 -4.93
N VAL A 83 0.14 -11.77 -6.21
CA VAL A 83 0.83 -11.12 -7.33
C VAL A 83 -0.20 -10.27 -8.06
N SER A 84 0.12 -9.02 -8.34
CA SER A 84 -0.76 -8.08 -9.03
C SER A 84 -0.05 -7.36 -10.16
N GLY A 85 -0.79 -7.05 -11.22
CA GLY A 85 -0.38 -6.23 -12.34
C GLY A 85 -1.36 -5.09 -12.55
N LEU A 86 -0.83 -3.95 -13.00
CA LEU A 86 -1.53 -2.71 -13.26
C LEU A 86 -1.19 -2.21 -14.66
N ALA A 87 -2.21 -1.81 -15.44
CA ALA A 87 -2.05 -1.14 -16.73
C ALA A 87 -2.96 0.09 -16.76
N ARG A 88 -2.40 1.22 -17.15
CA ARG A 88 -3.05 2.54 -17.12
C ARG A 88 -2.73 3.35 -18.35
N GLN A 89 -3.62 4.28 -18.64
CA GLN A 89 -3.39 5.40 -19.55
C GLN A 89 -3.44 6.69 -18.74
N LEU A 90 -2.41 7.51 -18.85
CA LEU A 90 -2.29 8.80 -18.17
C LEU A 90 -2.34 9.92 -19.19
N ASN A 91 -3.01 11.00 -18.87
CA ASN A 91 -3.10 12.18 -19.72
C ASN A 91 -2.23 13.31 -19.15
N THR A 92 -1.30 13.80 -19.92
CA THR A 92 -0.38 14.87 -19.52
C THR A 92 -1.05 16.24 -19.65
N ILE A 93 -0.50 17.26 -18.99
CA ILE A 93 -1.01 18.63 -19.11
C ILE A 93 -0.78 19.18 -20.53
N GLY A 94 0.25 18.72 -21.23
CA GLY A 94 0.51 19.09 -22.62
C GLY A 94 -0.48 18.51 -23.63
N GLY A 95 -1.37 17.59 -23.19
CA GLY A 95 -2.39 16.97 -24.03
C GLY A 95 -1.95 15.63 -24.62
N ASP A 96 -0.78 15.13 -24.27
CA ASP A 96 -0.31 13.81 -24.69
C ASP A 96 -0.85 12.70 -23.78
N THR A 97 -0.85 11.49 -24.30
CA THR A 97 -1.24 10.29 -23.59
C THR A 97 -0.05 9.36 -23.37
N VAL A 98 0.17 8.94 -22.11
CA VAL A 98 1.30 8.09 -21.73
C VAL A 98 0.79 6.79 -21.12
N SER A 99 1.31 5.65 -21.60
CA SER A 99 1.02 4.35 -20.98
C SER A 99 1.87 4.11 -19.73
N ALA A 100 1.24 3.57 -18.70
CA ALA A 100 1.89 3.22 -17.46
C ALA A 100 1.54 1.77 -17.08
N ALA A 101 2.53 1.03 -16.59
CA ALA A 101 2.36 -0.33 -16.09
C ALA A 101 3.19 -0.54 -14.84
N GLY A 102 2.67 -1.37 -13.94
CA GLY A 102 3.35 -1.72 -12.71
C GLY A 102 2.97 -3.10 -12.21
N PHE A 103 3.73 -3.58 -11.25
CA PHE A 103 3.48 -4.88 -10.61
C PHE A 103 3.63 -4.78 -9.10
N GLY A 104 3.04 -5.75 -8.41
CA GLY A 104 3.14 -5.88 -6.96
C GLY A 104 3.18 -7.33 -6.53
N VAL A 105 3.98 -7.61 -5.50
CA VAL A 105 3.96 -8.88 -4.75
C VAL A 105 3.81 -8.52 -3.28
N ALA A 106 2.76 -9.03 -2.64
CA ALA A 106 2.46 -8.68 -1.25
C ALA A 106 1.90 -9.89 -0.51
N GLY A 107 2.21 -10.00 0.78
CA GLY A 107 1.75 -11.15 1.54
C GLY A 107 1.82 -10.99 3.04
N ARG A 108 1.14 -11.92 3.70
CA ARG A 108 1.22 -12.17 5.13
C ARG A 108 1.49 -13.64 5.35
N ILE A 109 2.58 -13.97 6.03
CA ILE A 109 3.02 -15.33 6.32
C ILE A 109 2.98 -15.54 7.82
N LYS A 110 2.28 -16.58 8.27
CA LYS A 110 2.33 -17.02 9.67
C LYS A 110 3.71 -17.58 9.97
N THR A 111 4.24 -17.25 11.14
CA THR A 111 5.53 -17.73 11.59
C THR A 111 5.36 -18.61 12.84
N PHE A 112 5.68 -18.12 14.04
CA PHE A 112 5.57 -18.90 15.27
C PHE A 112 4.29 -18.52 16.02
N GLY A 113 3.49 -19.53 16.43
CA GLY A 113 2.27 -19.31 17.19
C GLY A 113 1.29 -18.36 16.47
N LYS A 114 1.10 -17.15 17.02
CA LYS A 114 0.25 -16.09 16.45
C LYS A 114 1.02 -15.08 15.62
N ASP A 115 2.34 -15.15 15.60
CA ASP A 115 3.21 -14.20 14.93
C ASP A 115 3.04 -14.24 13.41
N ASP A 116 3.28 -13.11 12.76
CA ASP A 116 3.26 -13.04 11.32
C ASP A 116 4.30 -12.07 10.75
N PHE A 117 4.78 -12.42 9.56
CA PHE A 117 5.60 -11.59 8.71
C PHE A 117 4.74 -11.02 7.58
N ARG A 118 4.87 -9.74 7.30
CA ARG A 118 4.17 -9.06 6.22
C ARG A 118 5.16 -8.34 5.33
N PHE A 119 4.87 -8.35 4.04
CA PHE A 119 5.73 -7.68 3.07
C PHE A 119 4.93 -7.19 1.88
N GLN A 120 5.46 -6.13 1.26
CA GLN A 120 5.00 -5.62 -0.04
C GLN A 120 6.21 -5.20 -0.85
N VAL A 121 6.23 -5.56 -2.13
CA VAL A 121 7.22 -5.13 -3.12
C VAL A 121 6.45 -4.67 -4.34
N HIS A 122 6.71 -3.45 -4.77
CA HIS A 122 6.07 -2.87 -5.95
C HIS A 122 7.11 -2.25 -6.85
N GLY A 123 6.87 -2.31 -8.16
CA GLY A 123 7.77 -1.73 -9.14
C GLY A 123 7.06 -1.30 -10.42
N GLY A 124 7.69 -0.40 -11.16
CA GLY A 124 7.17 0.14 -12.40
C GLY A 124 6.48 1.49 -12.23
N LYS A 125 5.64 1.86 -13.18
CA LYS A 125 4.91 3.13 -13.20
C LYS A 125 3.63 3.01 -12.38
N THR A 126 3.77 2.74 -11.07
CA THR A 126 2.65 2.48 -10.17
C THR A 126 1.95 3.76 -9.72
N GLY A 127 2.68 4.87 -9.66
CA GLY A 127 2.17 6.18 -9.29
C GLY A 127 1.33 6.16 -8.00
N ARG A 128 0.16 6.76 -8.04
CA ARG A 128 -0.77 6.91 -6.91
C ARG A 128 -1.23 5.59 -6.25
N TYR A 129 -1.01 4.44 -6.89
CA TYR A 129 -1.39 3.14 -6.34
C TYR A 129 -0.50 2.68 -5.19
N VAL A 130 0.72 3.22 -5.13
CA VAL A 130 1.72 2.86 -4.11
C VAL A 130 2.36 4.11 -3.56
N SER A 131 2.69 4.10 -2.27
CA SER A 131 3.45 5.20 -1.64
C SER A 131 2.77 6.56 -1.80
N VAL A 132 1.54 6.66 -1.37
CA VAL A 132 0.64 7.82 -1.52
C VAL A 132 1.31 9.17 -1.20
N VAL A 133 2.30 9.18 -0.31
CA VAL A 133 3.03 10.41 0.08
C VAL A 133 4.32 10.62 -0.72
N THR A 134 4.72 9.69 -1.57
CA THR A 134 6.02 9.73 -2.27
C THR A 134 5.86 9.72 -3.78
N ALA A 135 5.16 8.74 -4.32
CA ALA A 135 5.04 8.53 -5.76
C ALA A 135 3.99 9.46 -6.39
N ARG A 136 4.26 9.88 -7.62
CA ARG A 136 3.37 10.64 -8.50
C ARG A 136 3.07 9.78 -9.72
N ASP A 137 1.97 10.07 -10.44
CA ASP A 137 1.70 9.43 -11.72
C ASP A 137 2.60 10.01 -12.81
N LEU A 138 2.74 11.34 -12.81
CA LEU A 138 3.50 12.08 -13.81
C LEU A 138 4.50 13.04 -13.16
N VAL A 139 5.63 13.22 -13.84
CA VAL A 139 6.61 14.28 -13.60
C VAL A 139 6.85 14.98 -14.95
N GLY A 140 6.33 16.19 -15.11
CA GLY A 140 6.21 16.81 -16.43
C GLY A 140 5.31 15.97 -17.34
N GLU A 141 5.81 15.64 -18.53
CA GLU A 141 5.08 14.88 -19.55
C GLU A 141 5.41 13.36 -19.53
N GLU A 142 6.10 12.88 -18.51
CA GLU A 142 6.55 11.50 -18.42
C GLU A 142 5.95 10.77 -17.21
N ALA A 143 5.62 9.48 -17.39
CA ALA A 143 5.12 8.65 -16.29
C ALA A 143 6.25 8.24 -15.35
N GLU A 144 6.09 8.59 -14.06
CA GLU A 144 7.05 8.31 -12.99
C GLU A 144 7.22 6.81 -12.77
N GLN A 145 8.44 6.37 -12.69
CA GLN A 145 8.78 5.01 -12.26
C GLN A 145 9.19 5.01 -10.79
N SER A 146 8.71 4.01 -10.05
CA SER A 146 9.04 3.85 -8.63
C SER A 146 9.35 2.41 -8.28
N THR A 147 10.16 2.25 -7.24
CA THR A 147 10.40 0.97 -6.57
C THR A 147 10.09 1.14 -5.08
N SER A 148 9.24 0.26 -4.55
CA SER A 148 8.79 0.32 -3.16
C SER A 148 8.93 -1.04 -2.49
N ILE A 149 9.44 -1.04 -1.27
CA ILE A 149 9.61 -2.25 -0.46
C ILE A 149 9.15 -1.96 0.96
N MET A 150 8.30 -2.82 1.51
CA MET A 150 7.89 -2.83 2.91
C MET A 150 8.08 -4.21 3.50
N ALA A 151 8.57 -4.27 4.74
CA ALA A 151 8.65 -5.47 5.55
C ALA A 151 8.21 -5.16 6.98
N ALA A 152 7.44 -6.05 7.59
CA ALA A 152 6.98 -5.93 8.96
C ALA A 152 6.93 -7.29 9.64
N TYR A 153 7.26 -7.31 10.92
CA TYR A 153 7.12 -8.49 11.77
C TYR A 153 6.27 -8.14 12.98
N ARG A 154 5.20 -8.91 13.20
CA ARG A 154 4.32 -8.79 14.34
C ARG A 154 4.52 -9.95 15.28
N HIS A 155 4.85 -9.62 16.54
CA HIS A 155 5.07 -10.57 17.63
C HIS A 155 4.00 -10.43 18.70
N TYR A 156 3.46 -11.55 19.18
CA TYR A 156 2.52 -11.61 20.28
C TYR A 156 3.24 -12.01 21.57
N TRP A 157 3.36 -11.06 22.51
CA TRP A 157 3.91 -11.27 23.84
C TRP A 157 2.97 -12.08 24.72
N THR A 158 1.67 -11.81 24.61
CA THR A 158 0.58 -12.48 25.33
C THR A 158 -0.64 -12.57 24.40
N GLU A 159 -1.77 -13.11 24.91
CA GLU A 159 -3.02 -13.16 24.16
C GLU A 159 -3.57 -11.76 23.79
N ASP A 160 -3.25 -10.74 24.62
CA ASP A 160 -3.77 -9.38 24.52
C ASP A 160 -2.73 -8.32 24.18
N MET A 161 -1.43 -8.68 24.14
CA MET A 161 -0.34 -7.74 23.91
C MET A 161 0.55 -8.16 22.75
N ARG A 162 0.81 -7.22 21.83
CA ARG A 162 1.61 -7.46 20.63
C ARG A 162 2.40 -6.23 20.23
N SER A 163 3.50 -6.45 19.54
CA SER A 163 4.34 -5.42 18.92
C SER A 163 4.50 -5.70 17.44
N THR A 164 4.63 -4.63 16.66
CA THR A 164 5.03 -4.71 15.26
C THR A 164 6.25 -3.81 15.06
N VAL A 165 7.29 -4.34 14.43
CA VAL A 165 8.37 -3.55 13.85
C VAL A 165 8.18 -3.55 12.34
N TYR A 166 8.35 -2.39 11.69
CA TYR A 166 8.27 -2.29 10.25
C TYR A 166 9.28 -1.32 9.66
N TYR A 167 9.60 -1.55 8.41
CA TYR A 167 10.40 -0.69 7.57
C TYR A 167 9.76 -0.58 6.19
N GLY A 168 9.66 0.62 5.66
CA GLY A 168 9.21 0.91 4.30
C GLY A 168 10.15 1.87 3.58
N THR A 169 10.39 1.64 2.31
CA THR A 169 11.17 2.55 1.46
C THR A 169 10.54 2.65 0.07
N THR A 170 10.55 3.84 -0.49
CA THR A 170 10.21 4.10 -1.90
C THR A 170 11.24 5.01 -2.51
N ASP A 171 11.72 4.64 -3.69
CA ASP A 171 12.61 5.42 -4.55
C ASP A 171 11.91 5.70 -5.88
N THR A 172 12.00 6.94 -6.39
CA THR A 172 11.41 7.37 -7.67
C THR A 172 12.51 7.90 -8.59
N ASP A 173 12.34 7.68 -9.90
CA ASP A 173 13.37 8.02 -10.88
C ASP A 173 13.33 9.51 -11.25
N LEU A 174 12.27 9.97 -11.92
CA LEU A 174 12.15 11.33 -12.46
C LEU A 174 12.01 12.38 -11.36
N GLY A 175 11.13 12.12 -10.39
CA GLY A 175 10.94 13.00 -9.24
C GLY A 175 12.13 13.01 -8.28
N ASN A 176 13.05 12.05 -8.43
CA ASN A 176 14.25 11.90 -7.60
C ASN A 176 13.93 11.99 -6.10
N VAL A 177 12.86 11.33 -5.66
CA VAL A 177 12.42 11.28 -4.27
C VAL A 177 12.74 9.91 -3.70
N LYS A 178 13.32 9.89 -2.50
CA LYS A 178 13.49 8.66 -1.73
C LYS A 178 13.05 8.91 -0.30
N ASN A 179 12.03 8.18 0.13
CA ASN A 179 11.52 8.25 1.49
C ASN A 179 11.67 6.90 2.17
N ASN A 180 12.06 6.94 3.43
CA ASN A 180 12.16 5.78 4.32
C ASN A 180 11.28 6.00 5.54
N HIS A 181 10.70 4.90 6.05
CA HIS A 181 9.92 4.93 7.28
C HIS A 181 10.21 3.68 8.09
N VAL A 182 10.63 3.85 9.32
CA VAL A 182 10.86 2.77 10.28
C VAL A 182 10.12 3.08 11.57
N ALA A 183 9.44 2.08 12.13
CA ALA A 183 8.83 2.25 13.45
C ALA A 183 8.70 0.92 14.19
N VAL A 184 8.48 1.04 15.49
CA VAL A 184 8.12 -0.05 16.38
C VAL A 184 6.98 0.40 17.28
N ASN A 185 6.00 -0.48 17.49
CA ASN A 185 4.85 -0.21 18.32
C ASN A 185 4.61 -1.30 19.38
N LEU A 186 3.74 -0.97 20.32
CA LEU A 186 3.18 -1.88 21.27
C LEU A 186 1.67 -1.61 21.37
N PHE A 187 0.86 -2.63 21.12
CA PHE A 187 -0.59 -2.61 21.30
C PHE A 187 -1.02 -3.54 22.42
N LYS A 188 -1.96 -3.08 23.21
CA LYS A 188 -2.66 -3.89 24.23
C LYS A 188 -4.17 -3.80 24.03
N ASN A 189 -4.82 -4.97 23.97
CA ASN A 189 -6.27 -5.07 24.00
C ASN A 189 -6.74 -4.90 25.46
N TYR A 190 -7.51 -3.87 25.72
CA TYR A 190 -8.15 -3.67 27.01
C TYR A 190 -9.45 -4.46 27.13
N THR A 191 -10.19 -4.51 26.02
CA THR A 191 -11.35 -5.39 25.84
C THR A 191 -11.24 -6.09 24.48
N LYS A 192 -12.22 -6.93 24.12
CA LYS A 192 -12.30 -7.53 22.77
C LYS A 192 -12.45 -6.48 21.65
N GLN A 193 -12.97 -5.30 21.99
CA GLN A 193 -13.27 -4.24 21.05
C GLN A 193 -12.31 -3.04 21.15
N LEU A 194 -11.75 -2.78 22.34
CA LEU A 194 -10.92 -1.61 22.60
C LEU A 194 -9.46 -2.00 22.80
N SER A 195 -8.58 -1.40 22.01
CA SER A 195 -7.12 -1.51 22.18
C SER A 195 -6.46 -0.14 22.20
N PHE A 196 -5.35 -0.05 22.93
CA PHE A 196 -4.49 1.12 22.96
C PHE A 196 -3.13 0.76 22.39
N GLY A 197 -2.52 1.71 21.69
CA GLY A 197 -1.21 1.55 21.09
C GLY A 197 -0.30 2.75 21.33
N VAL A 198 0.99 2.48 21.38
CA VAL A 198 2.04 3.48 21.35
C VAL A 198 3.04 3.09 20.28
N GLU A 199 3.55 4.05 19.53
CA GLU A 199 4.51 3.85 18.45
C GLU A 199 5.59 4.92 18.50
N VAL A 200 6.83 4.51 18.29
CA VAL A 200 7.96 5.40 18.03
C VAL A 200 8.51 5.08 16.67
N GLY A 201 8.83 6.10 15.90
CA GLY A 201 9.34 5.91 14.56
C GLY A 201 10.17 7.08 14.06
N ASN A 202 10.74 6.85 12.87
CA ASN A 202 11.48 7.84 12.12
C ASN A 202 11.00 7.83 10.67
N PHE A 203 10.72 9.00 10.15
CA PHE A 203 10.46 9.25 8.74
C PHE A 203 11.62 10.05 8.16
N GLU A 204 12.17 9.58 7.04
CA GLU A 204 13.31 10.18 6.37
C GLU A 204 12.98 10.51 4.90
N MET A 205 13.33 11.72 4.49
CA MET A 205 13.40 12.17 3.10
C MET A 205 14.86 12.16 2.67
N ALA A 206 15.35 11.00 2.23
CA ALA A 206 16.79 10.74 2.06
C ALA A 206 17.46 11.66 1.03
N LYS A 207 16.80 11.98 -0.09
CA LYS A 207 17.37 12.84 -1.14
C LYS A 207 17.60 14.30 -0.71
N VAL A 208 16.91 14.76 0.33
CA VAL A 208 17.07 16.12 0.88
C VAL A 208 17.69 16.11 2.29
N ASN A 209 18.12 14.93 2.75
CA ASN A 209 18.77 14.72 4.04
C ASN A 209 17.97 15.33 5.21
N LYS A 210 16.66 15.05 5.24
CA LYS A 210 15.77 15.48 6.32
C LYS A 210 15.10 14.26 6.95
N SER A 211 15.02 14.25 8.28
CA SER A 211 14.31 13.21 9.02
C SER A 211 13.56 13.79 10.20
N SER A 212 12.55 13.06 10.67
CA SER A 212 11.76 13.41 11.84
C SER A 212 11.49 12.16 12.66
N ASN A 213 11.81 12.22 13.95
CA ASN A 213 11.37 11.22 14.91
C ASN A 213 9.98 11.59 15.43
N TYR A 214 9.18 10.60 15.75
CA TYR A 214 7.85 10.81 16.32
C TYR A 214 7.53 9.80 17.43
N LEU A 215 6.61 10.22 18.29
CA LEU A 215 5.92 9.39 19.27
C LEU A 215 4.42 9.57 19.01
N GLN A 216 3.70 8.46 18.84
CA GLN A 216 2.27 8.45 18.58
C GLN A 216 1.52 7.55 19.56
N PHE A 217 0.36 8.02 20.01
CA PHE A 217 -0.59 7.23 20.79
C PHE A 217 -1.85 6.99 19.96
N SER A 218 -2.42 5.81 20.10
CA SER A 218 -3.60 5.40 19.35
C SER A 218 -4.57 4.64 20.25
N ALA A 219 -5.86 4.90 20.04
CA ALA A 219 -6.95 4.10 20.56
C ALA A 219 -7.76 3.55 19.39
N LYS A 220 -7.96 2.24 19.34
CA LYS A 220 -8.70 1.55 18.29
C LYS A 220 -9.92 0.87 18.90
N TYR A 221 -11.09 1.21 18.36
CA TYR A 221 -12.35 0.58 18.75
C TYR A 221 -12.96 -0.12 17.52
N ILE A 222 -13.34 -1.39 17.70
CA ILE A 222 -13.99 -2.20 16.67
C ILE A 222 -15.48 -2.31 17.01
N LEU A 223 -16.33 -1.82 16.10
CA LEU A 223 -17.80 -1.88 16.20
C LEU A 223 -18.35 -3.28 15.93
#